data_565a1f73959e33f096e5896db3608280
#
_entry.id   565a1f73959e33f096e5896db3608280
#
_cell.length_a   1.000
_cell.length_b   1.000
_cell.length_c   1.000
_cell.angle_alpha   90.00
_cell.angle_beta   90.00
_cell.angle_gamma   90.00
#
_symmetry.space_group_name_H-M   'P 1'
#
loop_
_entity.id
_entity.type
_entity.pdbx_description
1 polymer ?
#
loop_
_entity_poly.entity_id
_entity_poly.type
_entity_poly.pdbx_seq_one_letter_code
_entity_poly.pdbx_strand_id
1 'polypeptide(L)'
;GLTAPIGKTVVITKDTPLHPADNYGVSKARAEADLQALADDSFKVAILRPPMIYGKGCKGNYVTMAKLAKKLPVFPYVSNQRSMLYIENLTEFVRLLIDDEAAGIFCPQNNEYTNTSDMVNWIAHANGKGILMVRGFTWALKLLRFCSPAVDKAFGSLCYDHALSAYSRDYCVKTLEQSILETETI
;
A
#
# COMPACT_ATOMS: atom_id res chain seq x y z
N GLY A 1 -8.47 3.15 9.61
CA GLY A 1 -7.71 3.51 8.41
C GLY A 1 -8.63 4.05 7.33
N LEU A 2 -8.12 4.94 6.48
CA LEU A 2 -8.88 5.47 5.35
C LEU A 2 -9.20 4.36 4.34
N THR A 3 -10.40 4.38 3.80
CA THR A 3 -10.82 3.53 2.68
C THR A 3 -11.54 4.38 1.65
N ALA A 4 -11.31 4.09 0.37
CA ALA A 4 -12.01 4.75 -0.72
C ALA A 4 -13.12 3.83 -1.24
N PRO A 5 -14.34 4.34 -1.46
CA PRO A 5 -15.38 3.58 -2.13
C PRO A 5 -14.99 3.24 -3.58
N ILE A 6 -15.48 2.09 -4.10
CA ILE A 6 -15.28 1.73 -5.50
C ILE A 6 -15.79 2.85 -6.44
N GLY A 7 -14.93 3.23 -7.40
CA GLY A 7 -15.22 4.29 -8.35
C GLY A 7 -14.97 5.71 -7.84
N LYS A 8 -14.44 5.85 -6.62
CA LYS A 8 -13.92 7.12 -6.09
C LYS A 8 -12.43 6.98 -5.83
N THR A 9 -11.68 8.03 -6.14
CA THR A 9 -10.25 8.14 -5.79
C THR A 9 -10.09 9.08 -4.62
N VAL A 10 -9.41 8.60 -3.58
CA VAL A 10 -8.97 9.41 -2.44
C VAL A 10 -7.46 9.52 -2.54
N VAL A 11 -6.97 10.75 -2.62
CA VAL A 11 -5.54 11.05 -2.62
C VAL A 11 -5.17 11.65 -1.28
N ILE A 12 -4.22 11.03 -0.60
CA ILE A 12 -3.65 11.54 0.65
C ILE A 12 -2.55 12.53 0.28
N THR A 13 -2.68 13.76 0.77
CA THR A 13 -1.74 14.86 0.61
C THR A 13 -1.17 15.29 1.97
N LYS A 14 -0.21 16.20 1.98
CA LYS A 14 0.33 16.80 3.21
C LYS A 14 -0.75 17.44 4.09
N ASP A 15 -1.82 17.94 3.48
CA ASP A 15 -2.91 18.64 4.16
C ASP A 15 -4.03 17.67 4.62
N THR A 16 -3.89 16.37 4.32
CA THR A 16 -4.86 15.36 4.76
C THR A 16 -4.78 15.15 6.27
N PRO A 17 -5.82 15.47 7.04
CA PRO A 17 -5.77 15.36 8.49
C PRO A 17 -5.73 13.89 8.94
N LEU A 18 -5.08 13.66 10.09
CA LEU A 18 -5.07 12.35 10.73
C LEU A 18 -6.45 12.09 11.37
N HIS A 19 -7.14 11.06 10.89
CA HIS A 19 -8.41 10.58 11.46
C HIS A 19 -8.26 9.10 11.84
N PRO A 20 -7.68 8.77 13.00
CA PRO A 20 -7.61 7.39 13.46
C PRO A 20 -9.01 6.85 13.71
N ALA A 21 -9.39 5.78 13.00
CA ALA A 21 -10.72 5.18 13.03
C ALA A 21 -10.85 4.03 14.03
N ASP A 22 -9.74 3.56 14.59
CA ASP A 22 -9.66 2.43 15.50
C ASP A 22 -8.60 2.65 16.58
N ASN A 23 -8.62 1.80 17.63
CA ASN A 23 -7.68 1.90 18.75
C ASN A 23 -6.23 1.76 18.31
N TYR A 24 -5.96 0.98 17.26
CA TYR A 24 -4.62 0.86 16.69
C TYR A 24 -4.15 2.19 16.11
N GLY A 25 -4.96 2.83 15.29
CA GLY A 25 -4.66 4.15 14.72
C GLY A 25 -4.47 5.22 15.80
N VAL A 26 -5.33 5.21 16.84
CA VAL A 26 -5.19 6.13 17.98
C VAL A 26 -3.88 5.91 18.72
N SER A 27 -3.49 4.66 18.99
CA SER A 27 -2.22 4.37 19.68
C SER A 27 -1.01 4.82 18.87
N LYS A 28 -1.04 4.66 17.53
CA LYS A 28 0.04 5.13 16.66
C LYS A 28 0.13 6.66 16.61
N ALA A 29 -1.01 7.34 16.51
CA ALA A 29 -1.03 8.80 16.51
C ALA A 29 -0.51 9.40 17.83
N ARG A 30 -0.83 8.77 18.97
CA ARG A 30 -0.28 9.18 20.28
C ARG A 30 1.23 8.97 20.34
N ALA A 31 1.71 7.77 19.99
CA ALA A 31 3.14 7.48 20.00
C ALA A 31 3.93 8.44 19.09
N GLU A 32 3.36 8.82 17.95
CA GLU A 32 3.94 9.80 17.05
C GLU A 32 4.04 11.18 17.73
N ALA A 33 2.97 11.65 18.37
CA ALA A 33 2.95 12.93 19.07
C ALA A 33 3.93 12.96 20.25
N ASP A 34 3.98 11.87 21.04
CA ASP A 34 4.90 11.73 22.19
C ASP A 34 6.36 11.75 21.73
N LEU A 35 6.70 11.04 20.63
CA LEU A 35 8.05 11.04 20.09
C LEU A 35 8.44 12.39 19.50
N GLN A 36 7.53 13.07 18.81
CA GLN A 36 7.80 14.41 18.29
C GLN A 36 8.06 15.44 19.41
N ALA A 37 7.37 15.29 20.55
CA ALA A 37 7.57 16.16 21.70
C ALA A 37 8.94 15.96 22.39
N LEU A 38 9.57 14.79 22.20
CA LEU A 38 10.90 14.47 22.72
C LEU A 38 12.03 14.84 21.75
N ALA A 39 11.70 15.17 20.50
CA ALA A 39 12.69 15.43 19.46
C ALA A 39 13.42 16.76 19.74
N ASP A 40 14.76 16.71 19.70
CA ASP A 40 15.67 17.86 19.79
C ASP A 40 16.93 17.63 18.95
N ASP A 41 17.92 18.50 19.06
CA ASP A 41 19.16 18.40 18.30
C ASP A 41 19.96 17.12 18.60
N SER A 42 19.79 16.54 19.79
CA SER A 42 20.45 15.30 20.25
C SER A 42 19.60 14.04 19.98
N PHE A 43 18.30 14.19 19.79
CA PHE A 43 17.34 13.10 19.55
C PHE A 43 16.49 13.35 18.31
N LYS A 44 16.98 12.92 17.16
CA LYS A 44 16.30 13.07 15.88
C LYS A 44 15.24 11.96 15.72
N VAL A 45 14.03 12.35 15.33
CA VAL A 45 12.90 11.43 15.15
C VAL A 45 12.46 11.42 13.71
N ALA A 46 12.51 10.24 13.08
CA ALA A 46 11.93 9.97 11.76
C ALA A 46 10.67 9.11 11.89
N ILE A 47 9.54 9.64 11.44
CA ILE A 47 8.24 8.98 11.50
C ILE A 47 7.86 8.52 10.09
N LEU A 48 7.62 7.22 9.95
CA LEU A 48 7.21 6.64 8.67
C LEU A 48 5.72 6.32 8.69
N ARG A 49 5.00 6.82 7.69
CA ARG A 49 3.57 6.55 7.44
C ARG A 49 3.41 5.82 6.11
N PRO A 50 3.87 4.56 6.00
CA PRO A 50 3.79 3.82 4.76
C PRO A 50 2.35 3.43 4.42
N PRO A 51 2.02 3.23 3.11
CA PRO A 51 0.80 2.57 2.68
C PRO A 51 0.88 1.07 3.01
N MET A 52 0.10 0.24 2.32
CA MET A 52 0.17 -1.21 2.48
C MET A 52 1.56 -1.75 2.13
N ILE A 53 2.26 -2.28 3.13
CA ILE A 53 3.54 -2.96 2.94
C ILE A 53 3.30 -4.40 2.50
N TYR A 54 4.11 -4.87 1.54
CA TYR A 54 4.08 -6.26 1.07
C TYR A 54 5.50 -6.78 0.81
N GLY A 55 5.62 -8.10 0.72
CA GLY A 55 6.87 -8.82 0.51
C GLY A 55 6.72 -10.26 0.99
N LYS A 56 7.76 -11.05 0.84
CA LYS A 56 7.76 -12.48 1.24
C LYS A 56 7.42 -12.62 2.73
N GLY A 57 6.44 -13.49 3.03
CA GLY A 57 5.99 -13.74 4.41
C GLY A 57 5.14 -12.62 5.03
N CYS A 58 4.73 -11.60 4.28
CA CYS A 58 3.88 -10.52 4.77
C CYS A 58 2.51 -11.03 5.27
N LYS A 59 1.84 -10.21 6.07
CA LYS A 59 0.46 -10.46 6.54
C LYS A 59 -0.49 -9.41 5.93
N GLY A 60 -1.80 -9.65 6.00
CA GLY A 60 -2.82 -8.67 5.63
C GLY A 60 -3.39 -8.85 4.23
N ASN A 61 -3.79 -7.73 3.61
CA ASN A 61 -4.61 -7.75 2.39
C ASN A 61 -3.90 -8.35 1.17
N TYR A 62 -2.59 -8.18 1.05
CA TYR A 62 -1.81 -8.79 -0.04
C TYR A 62 -1.98 -10.32 -0.04
N VAL A 63 -1.85 -10.97 1.12
CA VAL A 63 -2.00 -12.43 1.26
C VAL A 63 -3.39 -12.89 0.84
N THR A 64 -4.42 -12.11 1.14
CA THR A 64 -5.80 -12.41 0.70
C THR A 64 -5.91 -12.36 -0.82
N MET A 65 -5.35 -11.33 -1.46
CA MET A 65 -5.33 -11.23 -2.92
C MET A 65 -4.51 -12.35 -3.56
N ALA A 66 -3.36 -12.70 -2.97
CA ALA A 66 -2.53 -13.82 -3.44
C ALA A 66 -3.28 -15.15 -3.36
N LYS A 67 -4.03 -15.40 -2.28
CA LYS A 67 -4.89 -16.59 -2.17
C LYS A 67 -5.98 -16.63 -3.26
N LEU A 68 -6.60 -15.49 -3.55
CA LEU A 68 -7.61 -15.40 -4.62
C LEU A 68 -6.98 -15.62 -5.99
N ALA A 69 -5.84 -15.00 -6.29
CA ALA A 69 -5.09 -15.19 -7.53
C ALA A 69 -4.73 -16.67 -7.79
N LYS A 70 -4.32 -17.38 -6.73
CA LYS A 70 -3.98 -18.82 -6.81
C LYS A 70 -5.19 -19.74 -6.95
N LYS A 71 -6.37 -19.33 -6.50
CA LYS A 71 -7.57 -20.19 -6.48
C LYS A 71 -8.52 -19.93 -7.64
N LEU A 72 -8.75 -18.66 -8.00
CA LEU A 72 -9.80 -18.30 -8.94
C LEU A 72 -9.33 -18.46 -10.39
N PRO A 73 -10.18 -19.02 -11.28
CA PRO A 73 -9.92 -19.04 -12.71
C PRO A 73 -10.28 -17.70 -13.38
N VAL A 74 -11.12 -16.90 -12.75
CA VAL A 74 -11.66 -15.63 -13.27
C VAL A 74 -11.59 -14.57 -12.20
N PHE A 75 -11.24 -13.34 -12.56
CA PHE A 75 -11.21 -12.19 -11.65
C PHE A 75 -11.79 -10.93 -12.33
N PRO A 76 -12.54 -10.09 -11.60
CA PRO A 76 -13.07 -8.85 -12.18
C PRO A 76 -11.94 -7.86 -12.45
N TYR A 77 -11.94 -7.26 -13.65
CA TYR A 77 -11.05 -6.14 -13.94
C TYR A 77 -11.69 -4.84 -13.47
N VAL A 78 -11.03 -4.18 -12.53
CA VAL A 78 -11.44 -2.89 -11.97
C VAL A 78 -10.31 -1.90 -12.16
N SER A 79 -10.60 -0.74 -12.78
CA SER A 79 -9.64 0.35 -12.86
C SER A 79 -9.60 1.07 -11.52
N ASN A 80 -8.63 0.71 -10.68
CA ASN A 80 -8.34 1.39 -9.42
C ASN A 80 -6.85 1.66 -9.28
N GLN A 81 -6.51 2.57 -8.36
CA GLN A 81 -5.12 2.92 -8.06
C GLN A 81 -4.89 2.86 -6.55
N ARG A 82 -3.79 2.27 -6.15
CA ARG A 82 -3.44 2.10 -4.74
C ARG A 82 -1.95 2.33 -4.54
N SER A 83 -1.61 3.09 -3.53
CA SER A 83 -0.24 3.14 -3.04
C SER A 83 0.08 1.86 -2.28
N MET A 84 1.24 1.29 -2.59
CA MET A 84 1.83 0.15 -1.90
C MET A 84 3.33 0.38 -1.72
N LEU A 85 3.95 -0.34 -0.81
CA LEU A 85 5.39 -0.28 -0.59
C LEU A 85 5.96 -1.68 -0.46
N TYR A 86 6.91 -2.03 -1.32
CA TYR A 86 7.64 -3.27 -1.25
C TYR A 86 8.64 -3.25 -0.09
N ILE A 87 8.80 -4.36 0.61
CA ILE A 87 9.60 -4.42 1.83
C ILE A 87 11.07 -4.03 1.60
N GLU A 88 11.66 -4.39 0.46
CA GLU A 88 13.05 -4.02 0.17
C GLU A 88 13.18 -2.52 -0.16
N ASN A 89 12.19 -1.92 -0.85
CA ASN A 89 12.14 -0.48 -1.06
C ASN A 89 12.03 0.26 0.28
N LEU A 90 11.22 -0.26 1.22
CA LEU A 90 11.15 0.27 2.58
C LEU A 90 12.48 0.14 3.32
N THR A 91 13.14 -1.02 3.23
CA THR A 91 14.43 -1.25 3.89
C THR A 91 15.49 -0.28 3.37
N GLU A 92 15.56 -0.09 2.05
CA GLU A 92 16.45 0.89 1.46
C GLU A 92 16.11 2.32 1.92
N PHE A 93 14.82 2.67 1.95
CA PHE A 93 14.41 3.97 2.45
C PHE A 93 14.85 4.22 3.90
N VAL A 94 14.67 3.23 4.78
CA VAL A 94 15.13 3.31 6.19
C VAL A 94 16.64 3.45 6.27
N ARG A 95 17.39 2.69 5.45
CA ARG A 95 18.85 2.84 5.37
C ARG A 95 19.25 4.27 5.00
N LEU A 96 18.61 4.85 3.98
CA LEU A 96 18.87 6.21 3.56
C LEU A 96 18.56 7.24 4.65
N LEU A 97 17.44 7.07 5.39
CA LEU A 97 17.10 7.94 6.51
C LEU A 97 18.15 7.92 7.63
N ILE A 98 18.71 6.73 7.90
CA ILE A 98 19.76 6.55 8.91
C ILE A 98 21.04 7.23 8.44
N ASP A 99 21.45 6.99 7.20
CA ASP A 99 22.68 7.56 6.64
C ASP A 99 22.63 9.11 6.58
N ASP A 100 21.45 9.66 6.30
CA ASP A 100 21.23 11.10 6.21
C ASP A 100 20.92 11.75 7.57
N GLU A 101 20.81 10.95 8.65
CA GLU A 101 20.32 11.39 9.96
C GLU A 101 19.02 12.20 9.84
N ALA A 102 18.14 11.78 8.93
CA ALA A 102 16.96 12.52 8.56
C ALA A 102 15.89 12.48 9.66
N ALA A 103 15.28 13.65 9.94
CA ALA A 103 14.19 13.79 10.89
C ALA A 103 12.94 14.34 10.20
N GLY A 104 11.77 13.99 10.71
CA GLY A 104 10.50 14.46 10.18
C GLY A 104 9.51 13.33 9.86
N ILE A 105 8.49 13.66 9.08
CA ILE A 105 7.44 12.71 8.68
C ILE A 105 7.62 12.34 7.22
N PHE A 106 7.65 11.04 6.94
CA PHE A 106 7.90 10.47 5.63
C PHE A 106 6.79 9.49 5.25
N CYS A 107 6.35 9.54 3.99
CA CYS A 107 5.31 8.65 3.45
C CYS A 107 5.85 7.87 2.24
N PRO A 108 6.82 6.96 2.43
CA PRO A 108 7.41 6.23 1.31
C PRO A 108 6.38 5.33 0.63
N GLN A 109 6.47 5.22 -0.70
CA GLN A 109 5.66 4.31 -1.53
C GLN A 109 6.47 3.85 -2.74
N ASN A 110 6.01 2.81 -3.44
CA ASN A 110 6.58 2.45 -4.74
C ASN A 110 6.37 3.59 -5.76
N ASN A 111 7.22 3.63 -6.79
CA ASN A 111 7.12 4.64 -7.84
C ASN A 111 5.80 4.52 -8.64
N GLU A 112 5.23 3.31 -8.73
CA GLU A 112 3.99 3.07 -9.48
C GLU A 112 2.80 2.85 -8.53
N TYR A 113 1.64 3.38 -8.90
CA TYR A 113 0.39 2.97 -8.28
C TYR A 113 0.01 1.58 -8.75
N THR A 114 -0.41 0.75 -7.82
CA THR A 114 -0.86 -0.61 -8.10
C THR A 114 -2.33 -0.63 -8.49
N ASN A 115 -2.66 -1.27 -9.61
CA ASN A 115 -4.02 -1.72 -9.89
C ASN A 115 -4.24 -3.10 -9.27
N THR A 116 -5.35 -3.30 -8.56
CA THR A 116 -5.64 -4.57 -7.87
C THR A 116 -5.77 -5.75 -8.84
N SER A 117 -6.38 -5.53 -10.00
CA SER A 117 -6.58 -6.59 -11.01
C SER A 117 -5.26 -6.97 -11.67
N ASP A 118 -4.42 -5.98 -11.99
CA ASP A 118 -3.09 -6.23 -12.56
C ASP A 118 -2.19 -6.96 -11.55
N MET A 119 -2.22 -6.55 -10.27
CA MET A 119 -1.51 -7.25 -9.20
C MET A 119 -1.93 -8.72 -9.09
N VAL A 120 -3.24 -9.00 -9.11
CA VAL A 120 -3.77 -10.38 -9.07
C VAL A 120 -3.31 -11.17 -10.29
N ASN A 121 -3.26 -10.54 -11.47
CA ASN A 121 -2.75 -11.17 -12.68
C ASN A 121 -1.27 -11.53 -12.57
N TRP A 122 -0.42 -10.60 -12.11
CA TRP A 122 1.01 -10.88 -11.90
C TRP A 122 1.25 -11.98 -10.87
N ILE A 123 0.50 -11.97 -9.76
CA ILE A 123 0.57 -13.04 -8.75
C ILE A 123 0.20 -14.41 -9.36
N ALA A 124 -0.87 -14.47 -10.16
CA ALA A 124 -1.26 -15.71 -10.83
C ALA A 124 -0.16 -16.21 -11.77
N HIS A 125 0.38 -15.33 -12.61
CA HIS A 125 1.47 -15.63 -13.53
C HIS A 125 2.74 -16.11 -12.81
N ALA A 126 3.13 -15.45 -11.72
CA ALA A 126 4.27 -15.87 -10.89
C ALA A 126 4.12 -17.30 -10.33
N ASN A 127 2.89 -17.74 -10.15
CA ASN A 127 2.54 -19.11 -9.71
C ASN A 127 2.23 -20.07 -10.88
N GLY A 128 2.61 -19.73 -12.12
CA GLY A 128 2.41 -20.57 -13.30
C GLY A 128 0.95 -20.73 -13.72
N LYS A 129 0.06 -19.79 -13.32
CA LYS A 129 -1.37 -19.89 -13.55
C LYS A 129 -1.89 -18.73 -14.41
N GLY A 130 -2.71 -19.02 -15.41
CA GLY A 130 -3.51 -18.03 -16.10
C GLY A 130 -4.78 -17.72 -15.32
N ILE A 131 -5.17 -16.44 -15.31
CA ILE A 131 -6.43 -15.96 -14.74
C ILE A 131 -7.14 -15.07 -15.75
N LEU A 132 -8.43 -15.34 -16.01
CA LEU A 132 -9.22 -14.54 -16.95
C LEU A 132 -9.71 -13.26 -16.30
N MET A 133 -9.27 -12.12 -16.81
CA MET A 133 -9.74 -10.82 -16.36
C MET A 133 -11.02 -10.40 -17.09
N VAL A 134 -12.13 -10.28 -16.36
CA VAL A 134 -13.45 -9.98 -16.94
C VAL A 134 -13.84 -8.53 -16.62
N ARG A 135 -14.12 -7.75 -17.67
CA ARG A 135 -14.59 -6.36 -17.56
C ARG A 135 -16.12 -6.30 -17.43
N GLY A 136 -16.63 -5.15 -16.96
CA GLY A 136 -18.08 -4.89 -16.89
C GLY A 136 -18.75 -5.28 -15.56
N PHE A 137 -18.05 -5.94 -14.64
CA PHE A 137 -18.62 -6.39 -13.35
C PHE A 137 -18.53 -5.35 -12.22
N THR A 138 -18.11 -4.14 -12.51
CA THR A 138 -17.97 -3.07 -11.48
C THR A 138 -19.29 -2.79 -10.76
N TRP A 139 -20.43 -2.93 -11.44
CA TRP A 139 -21.75 -2.76 -10.82
C TRP A 139 -22.03 -3.83 -9.75
N ALA A 140 -21.67 -5.09 -10.00
CA ALA A 140 -21.84 -6.17 -9.03
C ALA A 140 -20.96 -5.95 -7.79
N LEU A 141 -19.72 -5.49 -7.99
CA LEU A 141 -18.84 -5.12 -6.88
C LEU A 141 -19.39 -3.94 -6.08
N LYS A 142 -20.03 -2.96 -6.74
CA LYS A 142 -20.73 -1.85 -6.05
C LYS A 142 -21.91 -2.34 -5.21
N LEU A 143 -22.56 -3.42 -5.57
CA LEU A 143 -23.61 -4.05 -4.74
C LEU A 143 -22.98 -4.84 -3.58
N LEU A 144 -21.93 -5.62 -3.85
CA LEU A 144 -21.25 -6.43 -2.84
C LEU A 144 -20.61 -5.60 -1.71
N ARG A 145 -20.25 -4.33 -1.96
CA ARG A 145 -19.72 -3.44 -0.91
C ARG A 145 -20.69 -3.25 0.28
N PHE A 146 -22.00 -3.33 0.05
CA PHE A 146 -22.99 -3.24 1.12
C PHE A 146 -22.99 -4.48 2.01
N CYS A 147 -22.51 -5.61 1.50
CA CYS A 147 -22.40 -6.86 2.24
C CYS A 147 -21.02 -7.03 2.92
N SER A 148 -19.99 -6.37 2.40
CA SER A 148 -18.63 -6.52 2.95
C SER A 148 -17.76 -5.27 2.72
N PRO A 149 -17.28 -4.63 3.80
CA PRO A 149 -16.34 -3.51 3.69
C PRO A 149 -14.97 -3.93 3.12
N ALA A 150 -14.69 -5.24 3.06
CA ALA A 150 -13.47 -5.75 2.43
C ALA A 150 -13.42 -5.45 0.92
N VAL A 151 -14.58 -5.29 0.27
CA VAL A 151 -14.68 -4.95 -1.15
C VAL A 151 -14.12 -3.56 -1.43
N ASP A 152 -14.49 -2.55 -0.63
CA ASP A 152 -13.92 -1.20 -0.75
C ASP A 152 -12.42 -1.19 -0.41
N LYS A 153 -12.00 -2.00 0.56
CA LYS A 153 -10.57 -2.16 0.89
C LYS A 153 -9.76 -2.80 -0.22
N ALA A 154 -10.36 -3.66 -1.03
CA ALA A 154 -9.69 -4.34 -2.14
C ALA A 154 -9.71 -3.51 -3.44
N PHE A 155 -10.85 -2.90 -3.77
CA PHE A 155 -11.11 -2.31 -5.09
C PHE A 155 -11.29 -0.78 -5.08
N GLY A 156 -11.25 -0.12 -3.93
CA GLY A 156 -11.25 1.33 -3.84
C GLY A 156 -9.89 1.92 -4.24
N SER A 157 -9.87 3.16 -4.72
CA SER A 157 -8.64 3.88 -5.07
C SER A 157 -8.19 4.74 -3.90
N LEU A 158 -7.10 4.36 -3.26
CA LEU A 158 -6.48 5.10 -2.17
C LEU A 158 -4.99 5.26 -2.46
N CYS A 159 -4.58 6.47 -2.80
CA CYS A 159 -3.22 6.80 -3.18
C CYS A 159 -2.62 7.86 -2.27
N TYR A 160 -1.33 7.82 -2.08
CA TYR A 160 -0.55 8.95 -1.60
C TYR A 160 -0.11 9.79 -2.79
N ASP A 161 -0.15 11.10 -2.66
CA ASP A 161 0.47 11.97 -3.64
C ASP A 161 1.97 11.65 -3.74
N HIS A 162 2.50 11.55 -4.95
CA HIS A 162 3.92 11.28 -5.16
C HIS A 162 4.83 12.34 -4.52
N ALA A 163 4.36 13.57 -4.39
CA ALA A 163 5.10 14.62 -3.68
C ALA A 163 5.38 14.29 -2.20
N LEU A 164 4.53 13.45 -1.56
CA LEU A 164 4.75 12.99 -0.18
C LEU A 164 5.85 11.95 -0.05
N SER A 165 6.13 11.22 -1.11
CA SER A 165 7.11 10.13 -1.14
C SER A 165 8.43 10.54 -1.78
N ALA A 166 8.54 11.80 -2.24
CA ALA A 166 9.77 12.32 -2.79
C ALA A 166 10.89 12.34 -1.74
N TYR A 167 12.05 11.83 -2.10
CA TYR A 167 13.26 11.87 -1.29
C TYR A 167 14.45 12.27 -2.17
N SER A 168 15.53 12.71 -1.57
CA SER A 168 16.72 13.19 -2.28
C SER A 168 17.44 12.10 -3.08
N ARG A 169 17.27 10.85 -2.67
CA ARG A 169 17.85 9.64 -3.30
C ARG A 169 16.75 8.65 -3.68
N ASP A 170 16.96 7.89 -4.76
CA ASP A 170 16.02 6.83 -5.13
C ASP A 170 16.14 5.66 -4.14
N TYR A 171 15.01 5.22 -3.63
CA TYR A 171 14.87 4.09 -2.70
C TYR A 171 14.06 2.94 -3.30
N CYS A 172 13.50 3.12 -4.50
CA CYS A 172 12.75 2.09 -5.18
C CYS A 172 13.68 1.15 -5.95
N VAL A 173 14.36 0.26 -5.23
CA VAL A 173 15.31 -0.71 -5.79
C VAL A 173 14.67 -1.78 -6.67
N LYS A 174 13.35 -1.94 -6.61
CA LYS A 174 12.55 -2.86 -7.43
C LYS A 174 11.33 -2.18 -8.00
N THR A 175 11.01 -2.49 -9.25
CA THR A 175 9.73 -2.10 -9.85
C THR A 175 8.57 -2.87 -9.22
N LEU A 176 7.35 -2.41 -9.45
CA LEU A 176 6.15 -3.07 -8.93
C LEU A 176 6.03 -4.52 -9.40
N GLU A 177 6.23 -4.79 -10.69
CA GLU A 177 6.17 -6.15 -11.24
C GLU A 177 7.26 -7.06 -10.69
N GLN A 178 8.53 -6.61 -10.67
CA GLN A 178 9.65 -7.34 -10.10
C GLN A 178 9.39 -7.73 -8.64
N SER A 179 8.92 -6.78 -7.85
CA SER A 179 8.66 -6.99 -6.42
C SER A 179 7.53 -7.99 -6.15
N ILE A 180 6.51 -8.04 -7.02
CA ILE A 180 5.44 -9.04 -6.92
C ILE A 180 5.98 -10.42 -7.30
N LEU A 181 6.75 -10.53 -8.38
CA LEU A 181 7.38 -11.78 -8.78
C LEU A 181 8.27 -12.34 -7.65
N GLU A 182 9.13 -11.52 -7.06
CA GLU A 182 10.00 -11.93 -5.95
C GLU A 182 9.20 -12.32 -4.68
N THR A 183 8.11 -11.61 -4.39
CA THR A 183 7.23 -11.95 -3.26
C THR A 183 6.62 -13.34 -3.40
N GLU A 184 6.30 -13.78 -4.61
CA GLU A 184 5.64 -15.06 -4.91
C GLU A 184 6.59 -16.21 -5.22
N THR A 185 7.85 -15.91 -5.54
CA THR A 185 8.86 -16.94 -5.80
C THR A 185 9.28 -17.61 -4.48
N ILE A 186 9.26 -18.94 -4.47
CA ILE A 186 9.61 -19.78 -3.32
C ILE A 186 11.12 -19.82 -3.10
#